data_6020c7ab9654157cd389cc39948281b3
#
_entry.id   6020c7ab9654157cd389cc39948281b3
#
_cell.length_a   1.000
_cell.length_b   1.000
_cell.length_c   1.000
_cell.angle_alpha   90.00
_cell.angle_beta   90.00
_cell.angle_gamma   90.00
#
_symmetry.space_group_name_H-M   'P 1'
#
loop_
_entity.id
_entity.type
_entity.pdbx_description
1 polymer ?
#
loop_
_entity_poly.entity_id
_entity_poly.type
_entity_poly.pdbx_seq_one_letter_code
_entity_poly.pdbx_strand_id
1 'polypeptide(L)'
;MRNRSIPFGYCYQNGTLAVHPQESQTVRAVFAAYLGGEPLSKIAAHLTAKLVEYLPGCCQWNKARVKRILDNAKYIGNGGYPPIVKERDFQMAHQKKENANTNRQRVDEDIKLFKGLAHCHHCGGIMVRRMDSRMGHPVTWKCPQCGYFFPLPDEEFKRRVFLLQKKLADKPLLAEKEEETIPVTSMEARRLTNEIFRKLDS
;
A
#
# COMPACT_ATOMS: atom_id res chain seq x y z
N MET A 1 -20.73 0.27 11.29
CA MET A 1 -20.88 -1.00 10.52
C MET A 1 -21.18 -2.12 11.50
N ARG A 2 -22.27 -2.90 11.33
CA ARG A 2 -22.53 -4.09 12.15
C ARG A 2 -21.54 -5.18 11.77
N ASN A 3 -20.80 -5.71 12.74
CA ASN A 3 -19.91 -6.86 12.54
C ASN A 3 -20.67 -8.14 12.89
N ARG A 4 -20.31 -9.26 12.21
CA ARG A 4 -20.83 -10.59 12.58
C ARG A 4 -20.12 -11.05 13.85
N SER A 5 -20.87 -11.64 14.77
CA SER A 5 -20.33 -12.33 15.96
C SER A 5 -19.65 -13.66 15.57
N ILE A 6 -20.18 -14.32 14.54
CA ILE A 6 -19.64 -15.57 13.98
C ILE A 6 -19.12 -15.30 12.57
N PRO A 7 -17.98 -15.87 12.16
CA PRO A 7 -17.47 -15.74 10.80
C PRO A 7 -18.49 -16.21 9.76
N PHE A 8 -18.51 -15.54 8.61
CA PHE A 8 -19.31 -15.95 7.47
C PHE A 8 -18.96 -17.41 7.08
N GLY A 9 -19.96 -18.25 6.80
CA GLY A 9 -19.75 -19.67 6.53
C GLY A 9 -20.05 -20.58 7.72
N TYR A 10 -20.35 -20.03 8.89
CA TYR A 10 -20.67 -20.79 10.10
C TYR A 10 -21.97 -20.33 10.74
N CYS A 11 -22.62 -21.25 11.44
CA CYS A 11 -23.81 -21.02 12.25
C CYS A 11 -23.76 -21.86 13.51
N TYR A 12 -24.62 -21.56 14.48
CA TYR A 12 -24.90 -22.46 15.58
C TYR A 12 -26.08 -23.37 15.21
N GLN A 13 -25.90 -24.68 15.41
CA GLN A 13 -26.95 -25.69 15.34
C GLN A 13 -26.96 -26.49 16.66
N ASN A 14 -28.07 -26.48 17.33
CA ASN A 14 -28.25 -27.18 18.64
C ASN A 14 -27.14 -26.81 19.66
N GLY A 15 -26.76 -25.54 19.74
CA GLY A 15 -25.72 -25.07 20.65
C GLY A 15 -24.27 -25.35 20.22
N THR A 16 -24.07 -26.11 19.14
CA THR A 16 -22.74 -26.42 18.58
C THR A 16 -22.45 -25.62 17.33
N LEU A 17 -21.17 -25.30 17.15
CA LEU A 17 -20.69 -24.57 15.96
C LEU A 17 -20.67 -25.51 14.74
N ALA A 18 -21.41 -25.16 13.72
CA ALA A 18 -21.55 -25.94 12.48
C ALA A 18 -21.25 -25.09 11.22
N VAL A 19 -20.97 -25.81 10.14
CA VAL A 19 -20.79 -25.17 8.81
C VAL A 19 -22.17 -24.81 8.24
N HIS A 20 -22.34 -23.54 7.86
CA HIS A 20 -23.53 -23.08 7.16
C HIS A 20 -23.50 -23.52 5.68
N PRO A 21 -24.44 -24.31 5.16
CA PRO A 21 -24.32 -24.93 3.83
C PRO A 21 -24.11 -23.94 2.69
N GLN A 22 -24.95 -22.91 2.60
CA GLN A 22 -24.89 -21.92 1.52
C GLN A 22 -23.70 -20.98 1.66
N GLU A 23 -23.46 -20.46 2.87
CA GLU A 23 -22.35 -19.54 3.11
C GLU A 23 -20.98 -20.21 2.87
N SER A 24 -20.84 -21.48 3.24
CA SER A 24 -19.59 -22.23 3.03
C SER A 24 -19.27 -22.44 1.55
N GLN A 25 -20.28 -22.63 0.72
CA GLN A 25 -20.09 -22.67 -0.74
C GLN A 25 -19.55 -21.34 -1.26
N THR A 26 -20.08 -20.22 -0.75
CA THR A 26 -19.59 -18.89 -1.09
C THR A 26 -18.15 -18.69 -0.62
N VAL A 27 -17.77 -19.15 0.59
CA VAL A 27 -16.38 -19.10 1.06
C VAL A 27 -15.46 -19.84 0.10
N ARG A 28 -15.80 -21.07 -0.28
CA ARG A 28 -15.01 -21.86 -1.25
C ARG A 28 -14.90 -21.15 -2.61
N ALA A 29 -16.01 -20.58 -3.10
CA ALA A 29 -16.02 -19.83 -4.36
C ALA A 29 -15.12 -18.58 -4.31
N VAL A 30 -15.07 -17.87 -3.17
CA VAL A 30 -14.15 -16.73 -2.97
C VAL A 30 -12.69 -17.16 -3.07
N PHE A 31 -12.31 -18.27 -2.41
CA PHE A 31 -10.94 -18.79 -2.51
C PHE A 31 -10.61 -19.24 -3.93
N ALA A 32 -11.51 -19.97 -4.62
CA ALA A 32 -11.32 -20.41 -5.99
C ALA A 32 -11.15 -19.23 -6.97
N ALA A 33 -12.02 -18.22 -6.88
CA ALA A 33 -11.94 -17.02 -7.73
C ALA A 33 -10.64 -16.23 -7.49
N TYR A 34 -10.23 -16.07 -6.23
CA TYR A 34 -8.99 -15.38 -5.88
C TYR A 34 -7.76 -16.14 -6.39
N LEU A 35 -7.70 -17.45 -6.21
CA LEU A 35 -6.63 -18.31 -6.73
C LEU A 35 -6.60 -18.30 -8.26
N GLY A 36 -7.78 -18.26 -8.91
CA GLY A 36 -7.94 -18.10 -10.35
C GLY A 36 -7.49 -16.75 -10.91
N GLY A 37 -7.10 -15.78 -10.05
CA GLY A 37 -6.56 -14.49 -10.49
C GLY A 37 -7.54 -13.32 -10.44
N GLU A 38 -8.77 -13.53 -9.98
CA GLU A 38 -9.71 -12.43 -9.90
C GLU A 38 -9.32 -11.41 -8.81
N PRO A 39 -9.36 -10.10 -9.10
CA PRO A 39 -9.11 -9.06 -8.12
C PRO A 39 -10.25 -9.02 -7.09
N LEU A 40 -9.92 -8.67 -5.82
CA LEU A 40 -10.90 -8.61 -4.72
C LEU A 40 -12.11 -7.73 -5.02
N SER A 41 -11.94 -6.68 -5.83
CA SER A 41 -13.05 -5.81 -6.24
C SER A 41 -14.04 -6.51 -7.17
N LYS A 42 -13.55 -7.35 -8.08
CA LYS A 42 -14.38 -8.11 -9.02
C LYS A 42 -15.15 -9.20 -8.29
N ILE A 43 -14.48 -9.93 -7.38
CA ILE A 43 -15.12 -10.93 -6.51
C ILE A 43 -16.24 -10.29 -5.69
N ALA A 44 -15.98 -9.12 -5.07
CA ALA A 44 -16.98 -8.39 -4.30
C ALA A 44 -18.18 -7.95 -5.17
N ALA A 45 -17.92 -7.45 -6.39
CA ALA A 45 -18.97 -7.07 -7.32
C ALA A 45 -19.84 -8.27 -7.73
N HIS A 46 -19.24 -9.42 -8.03
CA HIS A 46 -19.96 -10.66 -8.36
C HIS A 46 -20.87 -11.13 -7.22
N LEU A 47 -20.38 -11.10 -5.97
CA LEU A 47 -21.18 -11.49 -4.81
C LEU A 47 -22.34 -10.53 -4.56
N THR A 48 -22.13 -9.23 -4.78
CA THR A 48 -23.19 -8.22 -4.70
C THR A 48 -24.23 -8.41 -5.79
N ALA A 49 -23.82 -8.66 -7.03
CA ALA A 49 -24.72 -8.90 -8.17
C ALA A 49 -25.55 -10.18 -7.99
N LYS A 50 -25.00 -11.21 -7.33
CA LYS A 50 -25.70 -12.44 -6.97
C LYS A 50 -26.57 -12.30 -5.73
N LEU A 51 -26.70 -11.11 -5.17
CA LEU A 51 -27.46 -10.82 -3.95
C LEU A 51 -27.13 -11.76 -2.77
N VAL A 52 -25.85 -12.16 -2.66
CA VAL A 52 -25.42 -13.00 -1.53
C VAL A 52 -25.45 -12.17 -0.25
N GLU A 53 -26.25 -12.57 0.71
CA GLU A 53 -26.35 -11.89 2.00
C GLU A 53 -25.08 -12.10 2.82
N TYR A 54 -24.38 -11.01 3.18
CA TYR A 54 -23.29 -11.06 4.16
C TYR A 54 -23.79 -10.92 5.60
N LEU A 55 -24.83 -10.13 5.79
CA LEU A 55 -25.60 -9.94 7.02
C LEU A 55 -27.08 -9.98 6.64
N PRO A 56 -27.98 -10.34 7.56
CA PRO A 56 -29.41 -10.30 7.30
C PRO A 56 -29.83 -8.95 6.69
N GLY A 57 -30.42 -8.98 5.50
CA GLY A 57 -30.83 -7.80 4.73
C GLY A 57 -29.70 -6.99 4.10
N CYS A 58 -28.45 -7.47 4.10
CA CYS A 58 -27.31 -6.75 3.52
C CYS A 58 -26.54 -7.61 2.52
N CYS A 59 -26.78 -7.38 1.22
CA CYS A 59 -26.09 -8.07 0.12
C CYS A 59 -24.90 -7.28 -0.44
N GLN A 60 -24.53 -6.13 0.16
CA GLN A 60 -23.39 -5.35 -0.30
C GLN A 60 -22.06 -5.97 0.10
N TRP A 61 -21.27 -6.36 -0.87
CA TRP A 61 -19.91 -6.83 -0.68
C TRP A 61 -18.90 -5.73 -1.04
N ASN A 62 -17.75 -5.76 -0.36
CA ASN A 62 -16.62 -4.89 -0.64
C ASN A 62 -15.29 -5.64 -0.49
N LYS A 63 -14.21 -5.03 -0.95
CA LYS A 63 -12.85 -5.61 -0.86
C LYS A 63 -12.48 -6.04 0.57
N ALA A 64 -12.91 -5.29 1.59
CA ALA A 64 -12.58 -5.58 2.98
C ALA A 64 -13.28 -6.85 3.49
N ARG A 65 -14.53 -7.09 3.08
CA ARG A 65 -15.27 -8.32 3.41
C ARG A 65 -14.64 -9.55 2.76
N VAL A 66 -14.30 -9.45 1.46
CA VAL A 66 -13.60 -10.53 0.74
C VAL A 66 -12.22 -10.80 1.35
N LYS A 67 -11.44 -9.73 1.65
CA LYS A 67 -10.14 -9.86 2.31
C LYS A 67 -10.27 -10.55 3.68
N ARG A 68 -11.28 -10.21 4.47
CA ARG A 68 -11.52 -10.81 5.79
C ARG A 68 -11.80 -12.32 5.69
N ILE A 69 -12.46 -12.76 4.62
CA ILE A 69 -12.64 -14.21 4.34
C ILE A 69 -11.29 -14.85 4.04
N LEU A 70 -10.50 -14.29 3.14
CA LEU A 70 -9.21 -14.86 2.75
C LEU A 70 -8.17 -14.89 3.89
N ASP A 71 -8.28 -13.99 4.86
CA ASP A 71 -7.34 -13.86 5.99
C ASP A 71 -7.75 -14.69 7.23
N ASN A 72 -8.92 -15.32 7.24
CA ASN A 72 -9.44 -15.95 8.43
C ASN A 72 -9.04 -17.43 8.53
N ALA A 73 -8.07 -17.75 9.38
CA ALA A 73 -7.58 -19.09 9.62
C ALA A 73 -8.62 -20.07 10.21
N LYS A 74 -9.77 -19.59 10.66
CA LYS A 74 -10.87 -20.46 11.13
C LYS A 74 -11.38 -21.37 10.02
N TYR A 75 -11.25 -20.97 8.75
CA TYR A 75 -11.69 -21.77 7.61
C TYR A 75 -10.86 -23.04 7.36
N ILE A 76 -9.68 -23.16 7.97
CA ILE A 76 -8.86 -24.37 7.94
C ILE A 76 -8.91 -25.17 9.25
N GLY A 77 -9.85 -24.86 10.13
CA GLY A 77 -10.06 -25.59 11.37
C GLY A 77 -9.48 -24.98 12.64
N ASN A 78 -8.85 -23.80 12.56
CA ASN A 78 -8.28 -23.16 13.74
C ASN A 78 -9.36 -22.70 14.73
N GLY A 79 -9.06 -22.84 16.03
CA GLY A 79 -9.94 -22.39 17.10
C GLY A 79 -11.21 -23.22 17.26
N GLY A 80 -11.17 -24.51 16.91
CA GLY A 80 -12.31 -25.43 17.06
C GLY A 80 -13.40 -25.27 16.00
N TYR A 81 -13.13 -24.54 14.92
CA TYR A 81 -14.07 -24.41 13.80
C TYR A 81 -13.94 -25.58 12.83
N PRO A 82 -15.06 -26.17 12.34
CA PRO A 82 -14.99 -27.20 11.31
C PRO A 82 -14.38 -26.61 10.02
N PRO A 83 -13.46 -27.32 9.35
CA PRO A 83 -12.78 -26.78 8.15
C PRO A 83 -13.75 -26.64 6.97
N ILE A 84 -13.69 -25.50 6.27
CA ILE A 84 -14.45 -25.21 5.04
C ILE A 84 -13.55 -25.27 3.82
N VAL A 85 -12.29 -24.85 3.97
CA VAL A 85 -11.29 -24.72 2.90
C VAL A 85 -10.12 -25.64 3.21
N LYS A 86 -9.50 -26.21 2.19
CA LYS A 86 -8.28 -27.00 2.35
C LYS A 86 -7.13 -26.08 2.76
N GLU A 87 -6.30 -26.56 3.67
CA GLU A 87 -5.12 -25.81 4.15
C GLU A 87 -4.21 -25.37 3.00
N ARG A 88 -4.00 -26.22 2.00
CA ARG A 88 -3.25 -25.91 0.80
C ARG A 88 -3.78 -24.67 0.07
N ASP A 89 -5.09 -24.56 -0.13
CA ASP A 89 -5.71 -23.45 -0.86
C ASP A 89 -5.60 -22.15 -0.05
N PHE A 90 -5.71 -22.24 1.27
CA PHE A 90 -5.48 -21.14 2.18
C PHE A 90 -4.04 -20.62 2.10
N GLN A 91 -3.05 -21.51 2.18
CA GLN A 91 -1.64 -21.17 2.09
C GLN A 91 -1.30 -20.56 0.74
N MET A 92 -1.81 -21.13 -0.37
CA MET A 92 -1.62 -20.56 -1.72
C MET A 92 -2.22 -19.16 -1.84
N ALA A 93 -3.39 -18.89 -1.24
CA ALA A 93 -3.99 -17.57 -1.24
C ALA A 93 -3.16 -16.56 -0.45
N HIS A 94 -2.61 -16.96 0.70
CA HIS A 94 -1.70 -16.13 1.50
C HIS A 94 -0.40 -15.83 0.75
N GLN A 95 0.26 -16.83 0.17
CA GLN A 95 1.48 -16.64 -0.62
C GLN A 95 1.26 -15.70 -1.82
N LYS A 96 0.14 -15.87 -2.54
CA LYS A 96 -0.24 -14.96 -3.63
C LYS A 96 -0.40 -13.52 -3.15
N LYS A 97 -0.99 -13.32 -1.98
CA LYS A 97 -1.15 -11.99 -1.37
C LYS A 97 0.19 -11.38 -0.97
N GLU A 98 1.09 -12.16 -0.39
CA GLU A 98 2.44 -11.73 -0.02
C GLU A 98 3.23 -11.33 -1.26
N ASN A 99 3.21 -12.16 -2.31
CA ASN A 99 3.86 -11.85 -3.58
C ASN A 99 3.29 -10.57 -4.23
N ALA A 100 1.98 -10.33 -4.11
CA ALA A 100 1.37 -9.09 -4.59
C ALA A 100 1.78 -7.87 -3.74
N ASN A 101 2.09 -8.05 -2.47
CA ASN A 101 2.61 -6.99 -1.59
C ASN A 101 4.10 -6.70 -1.83
N THR A 102 4.90 -7.72 -2.15
CA THR A 102 6.33 -7.55 -2.50
C THR A 102 6.50 -6.87 -3.85
N ASN A 103 5.56 -7.03 -4.78
CA ASN A 103 5.50 -6.29 -6.04
C ASN A 103 5.08 -4.81 -5.90
N ARG A 104 4.61 -4.36 -4.76
CA ARG A 104 4.70 -2.94 -4.41
C ARG A 104 6.18 -2.67 -4.20
N GLN A 105 6.83 -2.08 -5.20
CA GLN A 105 8.23 -1.68 -5.11
C GLN A 105 8.46 -1.08 -3.72
N ARG A 106 9.21 -1.79 -2.89
CA ARG A 106 9.63 -1.27 -1.60
C ARG A 106 10.34 0.03 -1.92
N VAL A 107 9.84 1.13 -1.38
CA VAL A 107 10.58 2.38 -1.48
C VAL A 107 11.94 2.10 -0.86
N ASP A 108 13.01 2.33 -1.63
CA ASP A 108 14.37 2.16 -1.19
C ASP A 108 14.59 2.91 0.14
N GLU A 109 15.33 2.32 1.05
CA GLU A 109 15.62 2.95 2.36
C GLU A 109 16.25 4.33 2.17
N ASP A 110 17.16 4.45 1.19
CA ASP A 110 17.80 5.73 0.87
C ASP A 110 16.78 6.80 0.45
N ILE A 111 15.77 6.40 -0.34
CA ILE A 111 14.70 7.31 -0.74
C ILE A 111 13.80 7.70 0.43
N LYS A 112 13.63 6.82 1.42
CA LYS A 112 12.85 7.13 2.63
C LYS A 112 13.49 8.24 3.46
N LEU A 113 14.82 8.37 3.46
CA LEU A 113 15.53 9.45 4.13
C LEU A 113 15.12 10.84 3.63
N PHE A 114 14.70 10.93 2.37
CA PHE A 114 14.25 12.21 1.77
C PHE A 114 12.78 12.52 2.03
N LYS A 115 12.06 11.65 2.74
CA LYS A 115 10.66 11.91 3.10
C LYS A 115 10.56 13.13 4.02
N GLY A 116 9.84 14.15 3.56
CA GLY A 116 9.67 15.41 4.29
C GLY A 116 10.79 16.43 4.08
N LEU A 117 11.90 16.06 3.42
CA LEU A 117 13.01 16.98 3.12
C LEU A 117 12.87 17.66 1.75
N ALA A 118 12.15 17.03 0.83
CA ALA A 118 11.92 17.56 -0.50
C ALA A 118 10.86 18.66 -0.48
N HIS A 119 11.20 19.86 -0.92
CA HIS A 119 10.30 21.00 -0.96
C HIS A 119 10.01 21.46 -2.38
N CYS A 120 8.79 21.90 -2.61
CA CYS A 120 8.33 22.41 -3.89
C CYS A 120 8.96 23.77 -4.16
N HIS A 121 9.61 23.94 -5.32
CA HIS A 121 10.22 25.19 -5.69
C HIS A 121 9.18 26.31 -5.99
N HIS A 122 7.93 25.95 -6.31
CA HIS A 122 6.87 26.93 -6.56
C HIS A 122 6.27 27.52 -5.27
N CYS A 123 6.00 26.68 -4.27
CA CYS A 123 5.24 27.13 -3.09
C CYS A 123 5.92 26.80 -1.76
N GLY A 124 7.08 26.14 -1.76
CA GLY A 124 7.79 25.72 -0.55
C GLY A 124 7.14 24.53 0.19
N GLY A 125 5.99 24.01 -0.26
CA GLY A 125 5.31 22.88 0.37
C GLY A 125 6.10 21.58 0.25
N ILE A 126 5.87 20.63 1.17
CA ILE A 126 6.55 19.33 1.15
C ILE A 126 6.09 18.52 -0.05
N MET A 127 7.02 18.03 -0.86
CA MET A 127 6.76 17.16 -1.97
C MET A 127 6.58 15.71 -1.51
N VAL A 128 5.64 15.02 -2.13
CA VAL A 128 5.31 13.63 -1.82
C VAL A 128 5.60 12.76 -3.03
N ARG A 129 6.43 11.73 -2.82
CA ARG A 129 6.66 10.70 -3.81
C ARG A 129 5.39 9.88 -4.03
N ARG A 130 4.99 9.74 -5.27
CA ARG A 130 3.83 8.94 -5.71
C ARG A 130 4.28 7.92 -6.75
N MET A 131 3.64 6.76 -6.71
CA MET A 131 3.74 5.75 -7.75
C MET A 131 2.39 5.62 -8.44
N ASP A 132 2.38 5.77 -9.75
CA ASP A 132 1.22 5.48 -10.59
C ASP A 132 1.69 4.66 -11.80
N SER A 133 1.39 3.36 -11.75
CA SER A 133 1.74 2.42 -12.83
C SER A 133 1.01 2.67 -14.15
N ARG A 134 0.01 3.57 -14.16
CA ARG A 134 -0.74 3.94 -15.37
C ARG A 134 -0.07 5.06 -16.16
N MET A 135 0.88 5.74 -15.55
CA MET A 135 1.68 6.79 -16.19
C MET A 135 2.90 6.16 -16.85
N GLY A 136 3.36 6.70 -17.97
CA GLY A 136 4.62 6.27 -18.62
C GLY A 136 5.85 6.40 -17.72
N HIS A 137 5.75 7.22 -16.66
CA HIS A 137 6.74 7.38 -15.60
C HIS A 137 6.11 6.93 -14.26
N PRO A 138 6.45 5.73 -13.76
CA PRO A 138 5.79 5.16 -12.59
C PRO A 138 6.05 5.93 -11.29
N VAL A 139 7.16 6.66 -11.20
CA VAL A 139 7.53 7.46 -10.02
C VAL A 139 7.45 8.95 -10.34
N THR A 140 6.66 9.67 -9.55
CA THR A 140 6.50 11.11 -9.64
C THR A 140 6.61 11.75 -8.26
N TRP A 141 7.17 12.93 -8.21
CA TRP A 141 7.15 13.78 -7.03
C TRP A 141 6.09 14.86 -7.22
N LYS A 142 5.13 14.93 -6.29
CA LYS A 142 3.98 15.84 -6.38
C LYS A 142 3.86 16.69 -5.13
N CYS A 143 3.64 17.99 -5.34
CA CYS A 143 3.28 18.91 -4.28
C CYS A 143 1.76 18.84 -4.03
N PRO A 144 1.29 18.49 -2.81
CA PRO A 144 -0.13 18.45 -2.50
C PRO A 144 -0.76 19.84 -2.39
N GLN A 145 0.02 20.90 -2.17
CA GLN A 145 -0.48 22.27 -2.00
C GLN A 145 -0.76 22.97 -3.34
N CYS A 146 0.22 23.00 -4.26
CA CYS A 146 0.07 23.71 -5.53
C CYS A 146 -0.18 22.80 -6.74
N GLY A 147 -0.16 21.45 -6.54
CA GLY A 147 -0.36 20.49 -7.60
C GLY A 147 0.84 20.29 -8.53
N TYR A 148 1.92 21.04 -8.38
CA TYR A 148 3.14 20.86 -9.19
C TYR A 148 3.65 19.43 -9.06
N PHE A 149 4.09 18.85 -10.16
CA PHE A 149 4.67 17.50 -10.18
C PHE A 149 5.73 17.39 -11.27
N PHE A 150 6.67 16.47 -11.05
CA PHE A 150 7.63 16.07 -12.07
C PHE A 150 7.93 14.57 -11.96
N PRO A 151 8.16 13.89 -13.10
CA PRO A 151 8.57 12.49 -13.11
C PRO A 151 10.07 12.41 -12.77
N LEU A 152 10.41 11.61 -11.75
CA LEU A 152 11.80 11.36 -11.40
C LEU A 152 11.92 9.95 -10.82
N PRO A 153 12.42 8.97 -11.60
CA PRO A 153 12.68 7.61 -11.13
C PRO A 153 13.67 7.60 -9.95
N ASP A 154 13.50 6.65 -9.03
CA ASP A 154 14.33 6.56 -7.82
C ASP A 154 15.82 6.44 -8.13
N GLU A 155 16.21 5.66 -9.14
CA GLU A 155 17.59 5.49 -9.54
C GLU A 155 18.20 6.79 -10.08
N GLU A 156 17.43 7.54 -10.87
CA GLU A 156 17.88 8.84 -11.37
C GLU A 156 17.96 9.87 -10.24
N PHE A 157 17.03 9.84 -9.28
CA PHE A 157 17.10 10.65 -8.07
C PHE A 157 18.38 10.38 -7.29
N LYS A 158 18.69 9.10 -6.98
CA LYS A 158 19.90 8.70 -6.28
C LYS A 158 21.16 9.13 -7.03
N ARG A 159 21.19 8.93 -8.34
CA ARG A 159 22.30 9.34 -9.20
C ARG A 159 22.56 10.85 -9.10
N ARG A 160 21.53 11.66 -9.16
CA ARG A 160 21.66 13.14 -9.07
C ARG A 160 22.12 13.58 -7.68
N VAL A 161 21.57 12.99 -6.61
CA VAL A 161 22.02 13.26 -5.23
C VAL A 161 23.51 12.92 -5.09
N PHE A 162 23.94 11.76 -5.54
CA PHE A 162 25.34 11.33 -5.50
C PHE A 162 26.26 12.31 -6.25
N LEU A 163 25.86 12.74 -7.45
CA LEU A 163 26.64 13.72 -8.23
C LEU A 163 26.75 15.07 -7.53
N LEU A 164 25.68 15.51 -6.84
CA LEU A 164 25.72 16.74 -6.04
C LEU A 164 26.64 16.61 -4.84
N GLN A 165 26.55 15.49 -4.10
CA GLN A 165 27.46 15.21 -2.98
C GLN A 165 28.93 15.23 -3.44
N LYS A 166 29.24 14.57 -4.58
CA LYS A 166 30.59 14.59 -5.15
C LYS A 166 31.03 16.01 -5.50
N LYS A 167 30.19 16.82 -6.16
CA LYS A 167 30.50 18.23 -6.49
C LYS A 167 30.74 19.10 -5.23
N LEU A 168 30.03 18.82 -4.13
CA LEU A 168 30.23 19.49 -2.86
C LEU A 168 31.53 19.06 -2.19
N ALA A 169 31.87 17.77 -2.25
CA ALA A 169 33.15 17.25 -1.72
C ALA A 169 34.36 17.79 -2.50
N ASP A 170 34.23 17.95 -3.83
CA ASP A 170 35.31 18.50 -4.69
C ASP A 170 35.47 20.02 -4.53
N LYS A 171 34.59 20.73 -3.80
CA LYS A 171 34.67 22.16 -3.52
C LYS A 171 34.61 22.43 -2.02
N PRO A 172 35.70 22.21 -1.28
CA PRO A 172 35.73 22.34 0.20
C PRO A 172 35.38 23.76 0.69
N LEU A 173 35.58 24.80 -0.12
CA LEU A 173 35.19 26.19 0.18
C LEU A 173 33.67 26.39 0.41
N LEU A 174 32.80 25.45 0.00
CA LEU A 174 31.37 25.48 0.31
C LEU A 174 31.05 24.81 1.65
N ALA A 175 31.92 23.94 2.14
CA ALA A 175 31.80 23.30 3.43
C ALA A 175 32.36 24.19 4.57
N GLU A 176 33.37 25.00 4.32
CA GLU A 176 33.97 25.90 5.32
C GLU A 176 33.06 27.04 5.77
N LYS A 177 31.95 27.31 5.08
CA LYS A 177 30.94 28.30 5.53
C LYS A 177 29.93 27.73 6.58
N GLU A 178 30.04 26.47 6.95
CA GLU A 178 29.10 25.81 7.90
C GLU A 178 29.67 25.69 9.31
N GLU A 179 30.87 26.17 9.62
CA GLU A 179 31.41 26.13 11.00
C GLU A 179 30.97 27.32 11.88
N GLU A 180 30.25 28.29 11.35
CA GLU A 180 29.45 29.15 12.20
C GLU A 180 28.17 28.40 12.57
N THR A 181 28.09 27.93 13.81
CA THR A 181 26.93 27.36 14.47
C THR A 181 25.78 28.36 14.52
N ILE A 182 25.24 28.71 13.39
CA ILE A 182 23.96 29.38 13.27
C ILE A 182 22.92 28.28 13.37
N PRO A 183 21.98 28.35 14.33
CA PRO A 183 20.89 27.40 14.35
C PRO A 183 20.17 27.51 13.02
N VAL A 184 20.36 26.50 12.15
CA VAL A 184 19.72 26.44 10.85
C VAL A 184 18.23 26.51 11.10
N THR A 185 17.67 27.70 10.89
CA THR A 185 16.23 27.89 11.05
C THR A 185 15.51 26.98 10.04
N SER A 186 14.33 26.53 10.36
CA SER A 186 13.55 25.68 9.45
C SER A 186 13.37 26.30 8.05
N MET A 187 13.53 27.62 7.94
CA MET A 187 13.53 28.38 6.68
C MET A 187 14.81 28.20 5.86
N GLU A 188 15.97 28.12 6.48
CA GLU A 188 17.26 27.91 5.79
C GLU A 188 17.41 26.47 5.31
N ALA A 189 16.99 25.50 6.11
CA ALA A 189 16.89 24.10 5.67
C ALA A 189 15.97 23.99 4.43
N ARG A 190 14.83 24.68 4.43
CA ARG A 190 13.93 24.77 3.27
C ARG A 190 14.59 25.40 2.04
N ARG A 191 15.39 26.43 2.24
CA ARG A 191 16.08 27.17 1.17
C ARG A 191 17.14 26.30 0.50
N LEU A 192 17.97 25.61 1.29
CA LEU A 192 18.99 24.66 0.80
C LEU A 192 18.35 23.49 0.04
N THR A 193 17.29 22.92 0.59
CA THR A 193 16.57 21.82 -0.08
C THR A 193 15.95 22.29 -1.40
N ASN A 194 15.35 23.49 -1.42
CA ASN A 194 14.79 24.08 -2.65
C ASN A 194 15.88 24.37 -3.71
N GLU A 195 17.06 24.76 -3.29
CA GLU A 195 18.19 24.99 -4.19
C GLU A 195 18.71 23.68 -4.80
N ILE A 196 18.75 22.61 -4.01
CA ILE A 196 19.05 21.25 -4.48
C ILE A 196 18.03 20.83 -5.54
N PHE A 197 16.73 20.98 -5.27
CA PHE A 197 15.68 20.60 -6.22
C PHE A 197 15.69 21.47 -7.49
N ARG A 198 15.95 22.77 -7.40
CA ARG A 198 16.14 23.63 -8.60
C ARG A 198 17.27 23.13 -9.49
N LYS A 199 18.41 22.75 -8.90
CA LYS A 199 19.55 22.21 -9.65
C LYS A 199 19.34 20.80 -10.17
N LEU A 200 18.35 20.09 -9.65
CA LEU A 200 17.93 18.78 -10.15
C LEU A 200 17.00 18.91 -11.38
N ASP A 201 16.31 20.06 -11.52
CA ASP A 201 15.32 20.33 -12.58
C ASP A 201 15.94 21.03 -13.79
N SER A 202 17.18 21.56 -13.67
CA SER A 202 17.99 22.19 -14.72
C SER A 202 18.98 21.21 -15.34
#